data_b73d8f4092e78768aeb60bacf5091ea4
#
_entry.id   b73d8f4092e78768aeb60bacf5091ea4
#
_cell.length_a   1.000
_cell.length_b   1.000
_cell.length_c   1.000
_cell.angle_alpha   90.00
_cell.angle_beta   90.00
_cell.angle_gamma   90.00
#
_symmetry.space_group_name_H-M   'P 1'
#
loop_
_entity.id
_entity.type
_entity.pdbx_description
1 polymer ?
#
loop_
_entity_poly.entity_id
_entity_poly.type
_entity_poly.pdbx_seq_one_letter_code
_entity_poly.pdbx_strand_id
1 'polypeptide(L)'
;MGFRYHIDGTQDFGYSPINRFEYSFHMYMNTVKRVRNLYPYKSVGDIKGYVAQFCYIRLISFDTFIKVVVEHKDYVTANCILRMLGDSVANFRLIYREPDNDLLLLRHALYVIDGCKKNLDVLPEEDINKGSVPDDELEEANKQILYNREHRKHMMREAQEILDQSPLQIKDKTAFDKIVKDCNWKFKKFEYYNTIHDNQYKWKELYELIGCCKYFDLLSYISQYVHGLSMSNLVIKLDESNMDGVVAEGVGLLDRLHEYTLEFFTEEYENILEGLLDPEMSEKIRTYFDEQHRPDVATWNQGVMNKIREVRMLATSQNC
;
A
#
# COMPACT_ATOMS: atom_id res chain seq x y z
N MET A 1 -11.02 -5.71 -26.36
CA MET A 1 -9.67 -5.16 -26.62
C MET A 1 -8.86 -5.38 -25.35
N GLY A 2 -7.92 -6.33 -25.35
CA GLY A 2 -7.04 -6.53 -24.21
C GLY A 2 -6.13 -5.32 -24.04
N PHE A 3 -5.92 -4.89 -22.77
CA PHE A 3 -4.92 -3.87 -22.49
C PHE A 3 -3.53 -4.44 -22.79
N ARG A 4 -2.72 -3.66 -23.48
CA ARG A 4 -1.36 -4.01 -23.83
C ARG A 4 -0.42 -3.27 -22.87
N TYR A 5 0.39 -4.02 -22.15
CA TYR A 5 1.37 -3.44 -21.23
C TYR A 5 2.75 -3.40 -21.88
N HIS A 6 3.42 -2.27 -21.71
CA HIS A 6 4.82 -2.12 -22.05
C HIS A 6 5.64 -2.24 -20.76
N ILE A 7 6.41 -3.30 -20.63
CA ILE A 7 7.21 -3.56 -19.43
C ILE A 7 8.43 -2.66 -19.36
N ASP A 8 9.01 -2.33 -20.51
CA ASP A 8 10.17 -1.44 -20.64
C ASP A 8 9.93 -0.24 -21.54
N GLY A 9 8.66 -0.02 -21.93
CA GLY A 9 8.25 0.99 -22.89
C GLY A 9 8.53 0.64 -24.35
N THR A 10 9.13 -0.51 -24.63
CA THR A 10 9.56 -0.90 -25.98
C THR A 10 8.89 -2.18 -26.52
N GLN A 11 8.34 -3.03 -25.64
CA GLN A 11 7.72 -4.30 -26.04
C GLN A 11 6.30 -4.46 -25.51
N ASP A 12 5.41 -4.85 -26.40
CA ASP A 12 4.02 -5.18 -26.13
C ASP A 12 3.87 -6.70 -26.03
N PHE A 13 3.62 -7.20 -24.84
CA PHE A 13 3.56 -8.65 -24.58
C PHE A 13 2.19 -9.27 -24.83
N GLY A 14 1.17 -8.48 -25.17
CA GLY A 14 -0.17 -9.00 -25.52
C GLY A 14 -0.86 -9.83 -24.43
N TYR A 15 -0.42 -9.72 -23.19
CA TYR A 15 -0.97 -10.48 -22.06
C TYR A 15 -2.32 -9.94 -21.59
N SER A 16 -3.20 -10.83 -21.13
CA SER A 16 -4.40 -10.38 -20.42
C SER A 16 -4.01 -9.68 -19.11
N PRO A 17 -4.79 -8.70 -18.65
CA PRO A 17 -4.54 -8.02 -17.39
C PRO A 17 -4.46 -8.97 -16.18
N ILE A 18 -5.25 -10.05 -16.17
CA ILE A 18 -5.23 -11.08 -15.13
C ILE A 18 -3.86 -11.75 -15.05
N ASN A 19 -3.32 -12.17 -16.18
CA ASN A 19 -2.02 -12.83 -16.22
C ASN A 19 -0.89 -11.89 -15.77
N ARG A 20 -0.99 -10.62 -16.14
CA ARG A 20 -0.04 -9.60 -15.68
C ARG A 20 -0.15 -9.41 -14.17
N PHE A 21 -1.38 -9.39 -13.64
CA PHE A 21 -1.60 -9.29 -12.21
C PHE A 21 -0.96 -10.46 -11.45
N GLU A 22 -1.24 -11.69 -11.87
CA GLU A 22 -0.70 -12.89 -11.22
C GLU A 22 0.83 -12.87 -11.18
N TYR A 23 1.46 -12.47 -12.27
CA TYR A 23 2.90 -12.34 -12.29
C TYR A 23 3.41 -11.28 -11.32
N SER A 24 2.90 -10.05 -11.40
CA SER A 24 3.29 -8.97 -10.47
C SER A 24 3.03 -9.36 -9.03
N PHE A 25 1.94 -10.10 -8.78
CA PHE A 25 1.59 -10.60 -7.45
C PHE A 25 2.61 -11.61 -6.92
N HIS A 26 3.05 -12.56 -7.73
CA HIS A 26 4.08 -13.52 -7.34
C HIS A 26 5.41 -12.83 -7.04
N MET A 27 5.81 -11.88 -7.86
CA MET A 27 7.04 -11.10 -7.63
C MET A 27 6.95 -10.32 -6.31
N TYR A 28 5.84 -9.63 -6.08
CA TYR A 28 5.61 -8.89 -4.85
C TYR A 28 5.54 -9.80 -3.61
N MET A 29 4.86 -10.94 -3.72
CA MET A 29 4.77 -11.95 -2.65
C MET A 29 6.16 -12.41 -2.19
N ASN A 30 7.08 -12.67 -3.12
CA ASN A 30 8.43 -13.09 -2.77
C ASN A 30 9.21 -11.97 -2.08
N THR A 31 9.12 -10.75 -2.59
CA THR A 31 9.69 -9.58 -1.94
C THR A 31 9.18 -9.45 -0.50
N VAL A 32 7.85 -9.51 -0.30
CA VAL A 32 7.23 -9.39 1.02
C VAL A 32 7.66 -10.51 1.96
N LYS A 33 7.69 -11.76 1.49
CA LYS A 33 8.19 -12.90 2.31
C LYS A 33 9.62 -12.65 2.77
N ARG A 34 10.48 -12.18 1.88
CA ARG A 34 11.89 -11.92 2.18
C ARG A 34 12.05 -10.79 3.21
N VAL A 35 11.43 -9.63 2.98
CA VAL A 35 11.54 -8.50 3.91
C VAL A 35 10.94 -8.82 5.28
N ARG A 36 9.84 -9.59 5.37
CA ARG A 36 9.27 -10.01 6.66
C ARG A 36 10.19 -10.96 7.43
N ASN A 37 10.92 -11.84 6.74
CA ASN A 37 11.88 -12.72 7.38
C ASN A 37 13.08 -11.92 7.94
N LEU A 38 13.52 -10.88 7.23
CA LEU A 38 14.60 -10.01 7.66
C LEU A 38 14.15 -9.06 8.78
N TYR A 39 12.92 -8.54 8.69
CA TYR A 39 12.36 -7.53 9.58
C TYR A 39 10.99 -7.96 10.13
N PRO A 40 10.95 -8.93 11.08
CA PRO A 40 9.70 -9.26 11.76
C PRO A 40 9.21 -8.04 12.56
N TYR A 41 7.91 -7.76 12.47
CA TYR A 41 7.29 -6.65 13.22
C TYR A 41 7.50 -6.82 14.74
N LYS A 42 7.99 -5.77 15.39
CA LYS A 42 8.21 -5.72 16.84
C LYS A 42 7.40 -4.61 17.51
N SER A 43 7.44 -3.41 16.96
CA SER A 43 6.79 -2.22 17.50
C SER A 43 6.54 -1.18 16.42
N VAL A 44 5.81 -0.12 16.74
CA VAL A 44 5.63 1.04 15.86
C VAL A 44 6.95 1.75 15.58
N GLY A 45 7.84 1.80 16.56
CA GLY A 45 9.16 2.43 16.43
C GLY A 45 10.14 1.65 15.56
N ASP A 46 9.90 0.36 15.32
CA ASP A 46 10.66 -0.45 14.36
C ASP A 46 10.13 -0.23 12.94
N ILE A 47 10.60 0.84 12.29
CA ILE A 47 10.07 1.28 10.99
C ILE A 47 10.19 0.20 9.92
N LYS A 48 11.34 -0.51 9.83
CA LYS A 48 11.52 -1.59 8.84
C LYS A 48 10.54 -2.74 9.08
N GLY A 49 10.36 -3.17 10.33
CA GLY A 49 9.39 -4.20 10.69
C GLY A 49 7.95 -3.74 10.46
N TYR A 50 7.63 -2.49 10.78
CA TYR A 50 6.31 -1.92 10.52
C TYR A 50 5.98 -1.90 9.02
N VAL A 51 6.91 -1.42 8.18
CA VAL A 51 6.74 -1.38 6.72
C VAL A 51 6.64 -2.78 6.13
N ALA A 52 7.45 -3.74 6.61
CA ALA A 52 7.34 -5.14 6.19
C ALA A 52 5.95 -5.73 6.50
N GLN A 53 5.41 -5.43 7.69
CA GLN A 53 4.06 -5.84 8.09
C GLN A 53 2.98 -5.13 7.25
N PHE A 54 3.14 -3.84 6.98
CA PHE A 54 2.26 -3.09 6.08
C PHE A 54 2.20 -3.76 4.69
N CYS A 55 3.35 -4.06 4.09
CA CYS A 55 3.44 -4.73 2.79
C CYS A 55 2.74 -6.09 2.80
N TYR A 56 2.87 -6.86 3.89
CA TYR A 56 2.20 -8.14 4.03
C TYR A 56 0.67 -8.02 4.08
N ILE A 57 0.15 -7.06 4.83
CA ILE A 57 -1.30 -6.82 4.89
C ILE A 57 -1.83 -6.40 3.52
N ARG A 58 -1.07 -5.58 2.77
CA ARG A 58 -1.46 -5.19 1.40
C ARG A 58 -1.38 -6.36 0.42
N LEU A 59 -0.41 -7.26 0.58
CA LEU A 59 -0.36 -8.49 -0.22
C LEU A 59 -1.65 -9.31 -0.07
N ILE A 60 -2.14 -9.51 1.18
CA ILE A 60 -3.42 -10.17 1.43
C ILE A 60 -4.59 -9.42 0.78
N SER A 61 -4.55 -8.08 0.79
CA SER A 61 -5.59 -7.28 0.16
C SER A 61 -5.60 -7.42 -1.37
N PHE A 62 -4.44 -7.53 -2.01
CA PHE A 62 -4.33 -7.80 -3.44
C PHE A 62 -4.80 -9.22 -3.81
N ASP A 63 -4.50 -10.23 -2.97
CA ASP A 63 -5.03 -11.58 -3.14
C ASP A 63 -6.56 -11.60 -3.06
N THR A 64 -7.13 -10.88 -2.09
CA THR A 64 -8.59 -10.73 -1.97
C THR A 64 -9.18 -10.01 -3.19
N PHE A 65 -8.53 -8.96 -3.66
CA PHE A 65 -8.95 -8.21 -4.84
C PHE A 65 -9.09 -9.10 -6.07
N ILE A 66 -8.05 -9.87 -6.40
CA ILE A 66 -8.09 -10.70 -7.62
C ILE A 66 -9.12 -11.84 -7.51
N LYS A 67 -9.30 -12.43 -6.32
CA LYS A 67 -10.35 -13.43 -6.07
C LYS A 67 -11.75 -12.86 -6.28
N VAL A 68 -12.02 -11.67 -5.74
CA VAL A 68 -13.31 -10.98 -5.94
C VAL A 68 -13.56 -10.73 -7.43
N VAL A 69 -12.53 -10.34 -8.18
CA VAL A 69 -12.65 -10.13 -9.62
C VAL A 69 -12.89 -11.43 -10.37
N VAL A 70 -12.05 -12.46 -10.17
CA VAL A 70 -12.04 -13.66 -11.01
C VAL A 70 -13.13 -14.66 -10.59
N GLU A 71 -13.26 -14.93 -9.29
CA GLU A 71 -14.15 -15.95 -8.78
C GLU A 71 -15.57 -15.44 -8.60
N HIS A 72 -15.73 -14.23 -8.03
CA HIS A 72 -17.05 -13.67 -7.70
C HIS A 72 -17.58 -12.75 -8.80
N LYS A 73 -16.73 -12.23 -9.67
CA LYS A 73 -17.10 -11.24 -10.71
C LYS A 73 -17.86 -10.04 -10.13
N ASP A 74 -17.52 -9.67 -8.89
CA ASP A 74 -18.16 -8.57 -8.16
C ASP A 74 -17.38 -7.26 -8.38
N TYR A 75 -17.87 -6.51 -9.35
CA TYR A 75 -17.29 -5.24 -9.74
C TYR A 75 -17.34 -4.17 -8.65
N VAL A 76 -18.42 -4.10 -7.91
CA VAL A 76 -18.60 -3.08 -6.85
C VAL A 76 -17.59 -3.31 -5.75
N THR A 77 -17.54 -4.53 -5.22
CA THR A 77 -16.58 -4.90 -4.18
C THR A 77 -15.12 -4.77 -4.67
N ALA A 78 -14.83 -5.17 -5.92
CA ALA A 78 -13.51 -5.00 -6.50
C ALA A 78 -13.06 -3.52 -6.52
N ASN A 79 -13.94 -2.59 -6.93
CA ASN A 79 -13.63 -1.16 -6.91
C ASN A 79 -13.50 -0.59 -5.48
N CYS A 80 -14.25 -1.11 -4.50
CA CYS A 80 -14.06 -0.74 -3.09
C CYS A 80 -12.67 -1.16 -2.59
N ILE A 81 -12.24 -2.39 -2.90
CA ILE A 81 -10.90 -2.86 -2.55
C ILE A 81 -9.82 -2.05 -3.28
N LEU A 82 -10.03 -1.78 -4.57
CA LEU A 82 -9.10 -0.97 -5.38
C LEU A 82 -8.93 0.43 -4.77
N ARG A 83 -10.00 1.04 -4.25
CA ARG A 83 -9.93 2.32 -3.54
C ARG A 83 -9.04 2.21 -2.29
N MET A 84 -9.26 1.22 -1.45
CA MET A 84 -8.45 0.99 -0.25
C MET A 84 -6.97 0.74 -0.59
N LEU A 85 -6.69 -0.01 -1.67
CA LEU A 85 -5.34 -0.25 -2.16
C LEU A 85 -4.70 1.05 -2.67
N GLY A 86 -5.42 1.86 -3.45
CA GLY A 86 -4.95 3.16 -3.94
C GLY A 86 -4.57 4.11 -2.81
N ASP A 87 -5.43 4.23 -1.79
CA ASP A 87 -5.15 5.03 -0.60
C ASP A 87 -3.90 4.51 0.12
N SER A 88 -3.72 3.19 0.20
CA SER A 88 -2.55 2.58 0.83
C SER A 88 -1.25 2.85 0.09
N VAL A 89 -1.26 2.76 -1.25
CA VAL A 89 -0.09 3.06 -2.10
C VAL A 89 0.26 4.54 -2.01
N ALA A 90 -0.74 5.42 -2.01
CA ALA A 90 -0.54 6.86 -1.88
C ALA A 90 0.05 7.24 -0.51
N ASN A 91 -0.43 6.61 0.56
CA ASN A 91 0.12 6.78 1.91
C ASN A 91 1.55 6.28 2.00
N PHE A 92 1.84 5.10 1.44
CA PHE A 92 3.20 4.57 1.39
C PHE A 92 4.15 5.54 0.67
N ARG A 93 3.74 6.04 -0.49
CA ARG A 93 4.52 7.02 -1.27
C ARG A 93 4.82 8.28 -0.48
N LEU A 94 3.83 8.83 0.22
CA LEU A 94 4.01 10.07 0.98
C LEU A 94 4.90 9.88 2.20
N ILE A 95 4.78 8.78 2.92
CA ILE A 95 5.44 8.56 4.20
C ILE A 95 6.81 7.94 4.02
N TYR A 96 6.91 6.82 3.31
CA TYR A 96 8.10 5.97 3.30
C TYR A 96 9.04 6.22 2.11
N ARG A 97 8.67 7.08 1.17
CA ARG A 97 9.58 7.61 0.14
C ARG A 97 10.00 9.06 0.44
N GLU A 98 9.82 9.52 1.67
CA GLU A 98 10.39 10.79 2.13
C GLU A 98 11.91 10.62 2.29
N PRO A 99 12.73 11.43 1.58
CA PRO A 99 14.18 11.29 1.65
C PRO A 99 14.78 11.79 2.96
N ASP A 100 14.11 12.72 3.65
CA ASP A 100 14.51 13.20 4.96
C ASP A 100 13.98 12.25 6.04
N ASN A 101 14.87 11.55 6.73
CA ASN A 101 14.51 10.57 7.75
C ASN A 101 13.73 11.17 8.92
N ASP A 102 14.00 12.42 9.30
CA ASP A 102 13.29 13.05 10.40
C ASP A 102 11.84 13.39 10.00
N LEU A 103 11.63 13.79 8.75
CA LEU A 103 10.30 14.01 8.19
C LEU A 103 9.55 12.68 7.99
N LEU A 104 10.24 11.62 7.58
CA LEU A 104 9.66 10.27 7.50
C LEU A 104 9.15 9.83 8.87
N LEU A 105 9.97 9.92 9.91
CA LEU A 105 9.60 9.56 11.27
C LEU A 105 8.43 10.39 11.80
N LEU A 106 8.44 11.70 11.55
CA LEU A 106 7.32 12.59 11.93
C LEU A 106 6.02 12.16 11.25
N ARG A 107 6.03 11.94 9.92
CA ARG A 107 4.85 11.49 9.18
C ARG A 107 4.36 10.13 9.66
N HIS A 108 5.28 9.19 9.87
CA HIS A 108 4.96 7.85 10.35
C HIS A 108 4.28 7.89 11.73
N ALA A 109 4.86 8.60 12.70
CA ALA A 109 4.29 8.70 14.04
C ALA A 109 2.89 9.34 14.02
N LEU A 110 2.73 10.44 13.29
CA LEU A 110 1.43 11.10 13.14
C LEU A 110 0.39 10.24 12.41
N TYR A 111 0.80 9.48 11.39
CA TYR A 111 -0.08 8.55 10.68
C TYR A 111 -0.61 7.44 11.61
N VAL A 112 0.27 6.89 12.46
CA VAL A 112 -0.14 5.88 13.47
C VAL A 112 -1.08 6.49 14.50
N ILE A 113 -0.75 7.67 15.04
CA ILE A 113 -1.58 8.37 16.04
C ILE A 113 -2.96 8.67 15.46
N ASP A 114 -3.05 9.22 14.23
CA ASP A 114 -4.32 9.53 13.56
C ASP A 114 -5.18 8.28 13.39
N GLY A 115 -4.58 7.19 12.91
CA GLY A 115 -5.28 5.91 12.76
C GLY A 115 -5.77 5.32 14.10
N CYS A 116 -4.94 5.37 15.14
CA CYS A 116 -5.32 4.89 16.47
C CYS A 116 -6.41 5.74 17.10
N LYS A 117 -6.34 7.08 17.02
CA LYS A 117 -7.40 7.98 17.52
C LYS A 117 -8.73 7.67 16.85
N LYS A 118 -8.79 7.63 15.53
CA LYS A 118 -10.03 7.30 14.79
C LYS A 118 -10.60 5.93 15.16
N ASN A 119 -9.74 4.96 15.45
CA ASN A 119 -10.18 3.65 15.91
C ASN A 119 -10.76 3.71 17.34
N LEU A 120 -10.12 4.47 18.24
CA LEU A 120 -10.60 4.63 19.61
C LEU A 120 -11.93 5.39 19.67
N ASP A 121 -12.15 6.36 18.79
CA ASP A 121 -13.40 7.14 18.70
C ASP A 121 -14.62 6.27 18.36
N VAL A 122 -14.43 5.14 17.67
CA VAL A 122 -15.53 4.22 17.29
C VAL A 122 -15.65 3.01 18.21
N LEU A 123 -14.64 2.72 19.04
CA LEU A 123 -14.71 1.62 20.00
C LEU A 123 -15.44 2.08 21.26
N PRO A 124 -16.43 1.29 21.78
CA PRO A 124 -17.10 1.61 23.02
C PRO A 124 -16.12 1.87 24.17
N GLU A 125 -16.40 2.87 25.00
CA GLU A 125 -15.60 3.16 26.21
C GLU A 125 -15.98 2.29 27.40
N GLU A 126 -17.26 1.94 27.46
CA GLU A 126 -17.85 1.08 28.47
C GLU A 126 -18.22 -0.27 27.87
N ASP A 127 -18.43 -1.26 28.72
CA ASP A 127 -18.90 -2.56 28.32
C ASP A 127 -20.23 -2.46 27.54
N ILE A 128 -20.34 -3.23 26.46
CA ILE A 128 -21.57 -3.33 25.70
C ILE A 128 -22.65 -3.88 26.62
N ASN A 129 -23.76 -3.15 26.75
CA ASN A 129 -24.91 -3.58 27.55
C ASN A 129 -25.71 -4.69 26.88
N LYS A 130 -26.32 -5.53 27.73
CA LYS A 130 -27.19 -6.64 27.34
C LYS A 130 -28.33 -6.19 26.43
N GLY A 131 -28.30 -6.68 25.21
CA GLY A 131 -29.46 -6.83 24.37
C GLY A 131 -29.91 -8.30 24.38
N SER A 132 -30.19 -8.87 23.22
CA SER A 132 -30.54 -10.29 23.00
C SER A 132 -29.30 -11.20 22.80
N VAL A 133 -28.11 -10.77 23.21
CA VAL A 133 -26.85 -11.52 23.04
C VAL A 133 -26.63 -12.41 24.27
N PRO A 134 -26.22 -13.68 24.10
CA PRO A 134 -25.83 -14.57 25.20
C PRO A 134 -24.71 -13.98 26.05
N ASP A 135 -24.71 -14.27 27.37
CA ASP A 135 -23.77 -13.70 28.33
C ASP A 135 -22.32 -14.02 28.04
N ASP A 136 -22.03 -15.23 27.55
CA ASP A 136 -20.68 -15.69 27.17
C ASP A 136 -20.14 -14.98 25.92
N GLU A 137 -20.98 -14.77 24.91
CA GLU A 137 -20.60 -13.99 23.72
C GLU A 137 -20.37 -12.51 24.06
N LEU A 138 -21.16 -11.95 24.99
CA LEU A 138 -21.03 -10.58 25.43
C LEU A 138 -19.72 -10.37 26.21
N GLU A 139 -19.36 -11.31 27.08
CA GLU A 139 -18.09 -11.26 27.85
C GLU A 139 -16.89 -11.31 26.90
N GLU A 140 -16.89 -12.20 25.91
CA GLU A 140 -15.80 -12.30 24.94
C GLU A 140 -15.70 -11.04 24.06
N ALA A 141 -16.83 -10.47 23.63
CA ALA A 141 -16.86 -9.22 22.86
C ALA A 141 -16.26 -8.06 23.69
N ASN A 142 -16.63 -7.93 24.96
CA ASN A 142 -16.08 -6.88 25.84
C ASN A 142 -14.58 -7.07 26.10
N LYS A 143 -14.09 -8.29 26.29
CA LYS A 143 -12.66 -8.59 26.37
C LYS A 143 -11.92 -8.16 25.10
N GLN A 144 -12.47 -8.47 23.94
CA GLN A 144 -11.87 -8.11 22.65
C GLN A 144 -11.84 -6.59 22.44
N ILE A 145 -12.90 -5.88 22.83
CA ILE A 145 -12.95 -4.41 22.76
C ILE A 145 -11.87 -3.81 23.66
N LEU A 146 -11.80 -4.25 24.94
CA LEU A 146 -10.80 -3.79 25.89
C LEU A 146 -9.38 -4.04 25.36
N TYR A 147 -9.10 -5.26 24.88
CA TYR A 147 -7.81 -5.59 24.28
C TYR A 147 -7.47 -4.65 23.12
N ASN A 148 -8.42 -4.41 22.20
CA ASN A 148 -8.21 -3.52 21.07
C ASN A 148 -7.95 -2.08 21.52
N ARG A 149 -8.66 -1.56 22.52
CA ARG A 149 -8.44 -0.22 23.06
C ARG A 149 -7.03 -0.09 23.67
N GLU A 150 -6.63 -1.03 24.54
CA GLU A 150 -5.32 -1.01 25.17
C GLU A 150 -4.18 -1.15 24.14
N HIS A 151 -4.37 -1.99 23.14
CA HIS A 151 -3.41 -2.12 22.05
C HIS A 151 -3.25 -0.80 21.25
N ARG A 152 -4.35 -0.10 20.92
CA ARG A 152 -4.28 1.22 20.24
C ARG A 152 -3.60 2.27 21.11
N LYS A 153 -3.91 2.31 22.40
CA LYS A 153 -3.23 3.21 23.35
C LYS A 153 -1.72 2.91 23.46
N HIS A 154 -1.35 1.65 23.41
CA HIS A 154 0.07 1.25 23.41
C HIS A 154 0.77 1.74 22.14
N MET A 155 0.22 1.47 20.95
CA MET A 155 0.77 1.98 19.70
C MET A 155 0.90 3.51 19.69
N MET A 156 -0.07 4.23 20.26
CA MET A 156 0.01 5.70 20.37
C MET A 156 1.16 6.16 21.28
N ARG A 157 1.42 5.44 22.39
CA ARG A 157 2.58 5.77 23.26
C ARG A 157 3.90 5.55 22.54
N GLU A 158 4.06 4.43 21.83
CA GLU A 158 5.26 4.18 21.00
C GLU A 158 5.46 5.26 19.91
N ALA A 159 4.37 5.67 19.24
CA ALA A 159 4.43 6.74 18.27
C ALA A 159 4.74 8.12 18.90
N GLN A 160 4.25 8.38 20.12
CA GLN A 160 4.57 9.60 20.87
C GLN A 160 6.06 9.64 21.25
N GLU A 161 6.67 8.51 21.60
CA GLU A 161 8.11 8.44 21.90
C GLU A 161 8.96 8.86 20.69
N ILE A 162 8.53 8.51 19.47
CA ILE A 162 9.19 8.99 18.24
C ILE A 162 9.09 10.51 18.12
N LEU A 163 7.92 11.09 18.41
CA LEU A 163 7.72 12.54 18.35
C LEU A 163 8.57 13.25 19.41
N ASP A 164 8.62 12.72 20.64
CA ASP A 164 9.34 13.32 21.76
C ASP A 164 10.87 13.34 21.52
N GLN A 165 11.38 12.41 20.73
CA GLN A 165 12.80 12.31 20.35
C GLN A 165 13.12 13.04 19.03
N SER A 166 12.13 13.64 18.38
CA SER A 166 12.33 14.24 17.05
C SER A 166 13.22 15.48 17.09
N PRO A 167 14.32 15.56 16.31
CA PRO A 167 15.16 16.75 16.22
C PRO A 167 14.45 17.93 15.54
N LEU A 168 13.33 17.70 14.85
CA LEU A 168 12.53 18.76 14.22
C LEU A 168 11.94 19.73 15.23
N GLN A 169 11.78 19.34 16.51
CA GLN A 169 11.40 20.22 17.61
C GLN A 169 12.40 21.37 17.80
N ILE A 170 13.70 21.10 17.59
CA ILE A 170 14.77 22.07 17.72
C ILE A 170 14.86 22.91 16.46
N LYS A 171 14.63 22.32 15.30
CA LYS A 171 14.73 22.99 13.98
C LYS A 171 13.68 24.09 13.80
N ASP A 172 12.40 23.79 14.08
CA ASP A 172 11.28 24.76 14.10
C ASP A 172 10.18 24.28 15.05
N LYS A 173 10.28 24.69 16.31
CA LYS A 173 9.33 24.28 17.35
C LYS A 173 7.90 24.69 17.03
N THR A 174 7.70 25.87 16.44
CA THR A 174 6.34 26.39 16.17
C THR A 174 5.65 25.56 15.07
N ALA A 175 6.37 25.25 14.00
CA ALA A 175 5.85 24.37 12.94
C ALA A 175 5.60 22.97 13.48
N PHE A 176 6.54 22.39 14.23
CA PHE A 176 6.42 21.07 14.83
C PHE A 176 5.20 20.97 15.74
N ASP A 177 5.07 21.85 16.75
CA ASP A 177 3.98 21.84 17.72
C ASP A 177 2.61 21.95 17.01
N LYS A 178 2.50 22.76 15.97
CA LYS A 178 1.27 22.91 15.21
C LYS A 178 0.94 21.67 14.38
N ILE A 179 1.92 21.08 13.68
CA ILE A 179 1.74 19.83 12.91
C ILE A 179 1.29 18.69 13.83
N VAL A 180 1.91 18.55 14.99
CA VAL A 180 1.57 17.52 15.98
C VAL A 180 0.18 17.77 16.56
N LYS A 181 -0.16 19.01 16.93
CA LYS A 181 -1.49 19.38 17.45
C LYS A 181 -2.59 19.05 16.43
N ASP A 182 -2.36 19.41 15.16
CA ASP A 182 -3.31 19.16 14.06
C ASP A 182 -3.34 17.70 13.62
N CYS A 183 -2.42 16.87 14.14
CA CYS A 183 -2.17 15.48 13.72
C CYS A 183 -2.04 15.36 12.19
N ASN A 184 -1.40 16.34 11.55
CA ASN A 184 -1.37 16.49 10.11
C ASN A 184 -0.18 15.75 9.49
N TRP A 185 -0.26 14.42 9.32
CA TRP A 185 0.75 13.63 8.63
C TRP A 185 0.82 13.89 7.12
N LYS A 186 -0.19 14.55 6.53
CA LYS A 186 -0.26 14.91 5.11
C LYS A 186 0.29 16.30 4.80
N PHE A 187 1.08 16.93 5.67
CA PHE A 187 1.65 18.25 5.39
C PHE A 187 2.52 18.23 4.11
N LYS A 188 2.54 19.33 3.35
CA LYS A 188 3.35 19.47 2.13
C LYS A 188 4.80 19.82 2.45
N LYS A 189 5.00 20.89 3.23
CA LYS A 189 6.34 21.40 3.56
C LYS A 189 6.41 21.76 5.04
N PHE A 190 7.41 21.22 5.73
CA PHE A 190 7.61 21.46 7.16
C PHE A 190 7.98 22.93 7.45
N GLU A 191 8.99 23.44 6.75
CA GLU A 191 9.55 24.79 6.97
C GLU A 191 8.55 25.93 6.73
N TYR A 192 7.52 25.66 5.94
CA TYR A 192 6.50 26.68 5.59
C TYR A 192 5.14 26.38 6.20
N TYR A 193 5.07 25.49 7.20
CA TYR A 193 3.78 25.02 7.73
C TYR A 193 2.92 26.17 8.27
N ASN A 194 3.55 27.19 8.88
CA ASN A 194 2.86 28.34 9.43
C ASN A 194 2.55 29.46 8.42
N THR A 195 3.15 29.41 7.24
CA THR A 195 3.08 30.50 6.25
C THR A 195 2.27 30.18 5.01
N ILE A 196 2.11 28.88 4.67
CA ILE A 196 1.35 28.45 3.52
C ILE A 196 -0.07 28.09 3.95
N HIS A 197 -1.07 28.75 3.34
CA HIS A 197 -2.48 28.60 3.72
C HIS A 197 -3.08 27.22 3.41
N ASP A 198 -2.53 26.44 2.49
CA ASP A 198 -3.00 25.09 2.10
C ASP A 198 -1.83 24.09 2.14
N ASN A 199 -1.26 23.91 3.34
CA ASN A 199 -0.09 23.05 3.56
C ASN A 199 -0.47 21.60 3.90
N GLN A 200 -1.54 21.10 3.27
CA GLN A 200 -1.97 19.70 3.40
C GLN A 200 -2.27 19.11 2.03
N TYR A 201 -1.76 17.91 1.78
CA TYR A 201 -2.14 17.14 0.60
C TYR A 201 -3.61 16.74 0.64
N LYS A 202 -4.35 17.05 -0.43
CA LYS A 202 -5.67 16.48 -0.69
C LYS A 202 -5.51 15.09 -1.32
N TRP A 203 -6.52 14.25 -1.22
CA TRP A 203 -6.47 12.90 -1.79
C TRP A 203 -6.15 12.91 -3.28
N LYS A 204 -6.69 13.85 -4.05
CA LYS A 204 -6.39 13.99 -5.47
C LYS A 204 -4.90 14.21 -5.71
N GLU A 205 -4.27 15.11 -4.94
CA GLU A 205 -2.83 15.38 -5.04
C GLU A 205 -1.99 14.14 -4.66
N LEU A 206 -2.45 13.34 -3.68
CA LEU A 206 -1.78 12.08 -3.32
C LEU A 206 -1.86 11.05 -4.44
N TYR A 207 -3.00 10.96 -5.14
CA TYR A 207 -3.14 10.09 -6.31
C TYR A 207 -2.33 10.58 -7.52
N GLU A 208 -2.15 11.88 -7.65
CA GLU A 208 -1.23 12.46 -8.63
C GLU A 208 0.23 12.07 -8.35
N LEU A 209 0.65 12.03 -7.07
CA LEU A 209 2.00 11.58 -6.68
C LEU A 209 2.29 10.12 -7.08
N ILE A 210 1.28 9.28 -7.15
CA ILE A 210 1.41 7.89 -7.60
C ILE A 210 1.06 7.69 -9.08
N GLY A 211 0.83 8.79 -9.83
CA GLY A 211 0.57 8.75 -11.27
C GLY A 211 -0.80 8.20 -11.68
N CYS A 212 -1.76 8.08 -10.73
CA CYS A 212 -3.08 7.49 -11.01
C CYS A 212 -4.11 8.49 -11.57
N CYS A 213 -3.76 9.77 -11.68
CA CYS A 213 -4.66 10.80 -12.22
C CYS A 213 -4.20 11.40 -13.55
N LYS A 214 -3.15 10.84 -14.17
CA LYS A 214 -2.55 11.42 -15.38
C LYS A 214 -3.47 11.36 -16.61
N TYR A 215 -4.20 10.26 -16.78
CA TYR A 215 -5.06 10.02 -17.94
C TYR A 215 -6.52 9.82 -17.59
N PHE A 216 -6.80 9.50 -16.34
CA PHE A 216 -8.12 9.19 -15.82
C PHE A 216 -8.16 9.51 -14.33
N ASP A 217 -9.21 10.18 -13.87
CA ASP A 217 -9.39 10.47 -12.44
C ASP A 217 -9.90 9.21 -11.71
N LEU A 218 -8.97 8.26 -11.50
CA LEU A 218 -9.25 7.00 -10.84
C LEU A 218 -9.88 7.23 -9.47
N LEU A 219 -9.37 8.21 -8.69
CA LEU A 219 -9.89 8.53 -7.37
C LEU A 219 -11.39 8.86 -7.39
N SER A 220 -11.80 9.77 -8.28
CA SER A 220 -13.20 10.17 -8.39
C SER A 220 -14.08 9.01 -8.88
N TYR A 221 -13.57 8.20 -9.80
CA TYR A 221 -14.28 7.05 -10.32
C TYR A 221 -14.55 5.99 -9.24
N ILE A 222 -13.51 5.49 -8.58
CA ILE A 222 -13.66 4.42 -7.58
C ILE A 222 -14.37 4.89 -6.30
N SER A 223 -14.32 6.19 -5.97
CA SER A 223 -15.04 6.77 -4.83
C SER A 223 -16.55 6.63 -4.96
N GLN A 224 -17.09 6.57 -6.18
CA GLN A 224 -18.52 6.39 -6.41
C GLN A 224 -19.02 5.04 -5.88
N TYR A 225 -18.18 4.00 -5.92
CA TYR A 225 -18.53 2.66 -5.43
C TYR A 225 -18.46 2.59 -3.90
N VAL A 226 -17.45 3.18 -3.29
CA VAL A 226 -17.29 3.21 -1.82
C VAL A 226 -18.43 3.95 -1.13
N HIS A 227 -18.93 5.02 -1.74
CA HIS A 227 -20.01 5.84 -1.17
C HIS A 227 -21.40 5.36 -1.57
N GLY A 228 -21.54 4.23 -2.27
CA GLY A 228 -22.85 3.67 -2.66
C GLY A 228 -23.66 4.62 -3.53
N LEU A 229 -23.03 5.41 -4.39
CA LEU A 229 -23.72 6.35 -5.27
C LEU A 229 -24.55 5.60 -6.30
N SER A 230 -25.54 6.27 -6.87
CA SER A 230 -26.59 5.68 -7.74
C SER A 230 -26.04 4.83 -8.88
N MET A 231 -24.88 5.22 -9.45
CA MET A 231 -24.23 4.46 -10.53
C MET A 231 -23.74 3.08 -10.08
N SER A 232 -23.31 2.92 -8.82
CA SER A 232 -22.88 1.61 -8.30
C SER A 232 -24.05 0.64 -8.18
N ASN A 233 -25.29 1.13 -8.05
CA ASN A 233 -26.50 0.32 -7.96
C ASN A 233 -27.05 -0.07 -9.34
N LEU A 234 -26.55 0.52 -10.42
CA LEU A 234 -27.03 0.27 -11.79
C LEU A 234 -26.15 -0.74 -12.55
N VAL A 235 -25.02 -1.13 -11.98
CA VAL A 235 -24.12 -2.13 -12.60
C VAL A 235 -24.70 -3.52 -12.36
N ILE A 236 -25.57 -3.94 -13.28
CA ILE A 236 -26.29 -5.23 -13.16
C ILE A 236 -25.47 -6.38 -13.78
N LYS A 237 -24.59 -6.08 -14.72
CA LYS A 237 -23.82 -7.11 -15.43
C LYS A 237 -22.47 -6.55 -15.87
N LEU A 238 -21.42 -7.28 -15.51
CA LEU A 238 -20.08 -6.97 -15.95
C LEU A 238 -19.79 -7.69 -17.23
N ASP A 239 -19.31 -6.96 -18.22
CA ASP A 239 -18.61 -7.56 -19.35
C ASP A 239 -17.12 -7.75 -19.02
N GLU A 240 -16.45 -8.59 -19.82
CA GLU A 240 -15.03 -8.89 -19.63
C GLU A 240 -14.16 -7.63 -19.76
N SER A 241 -14.58 -6.66 -20.58
CA SER A 241 -13.80 -5.43 -20.81
C SER A 241 -13.76 -4.52 -19.57
N ASN A 242 -14.83 -4.47 -18.80
CA ASN A 242 -14.88 -3.72 -17.54
C ASN A 242 -13.99 -4.38 -16.47
N MET A 243 -13.99 -5.72 -16.43
CA MET A 243 -13.13 -6.47 -15.52
C MET A 243 -11.66 -6.28 -15.85
N ASP A 244 -11.30 -6.33 -17.13
CA ASP A 244 -9.94 -6.06 -17.59
C ASP A 244 -9.44 -4.68 -17.17
N GLY A 245 -10.30 -3.65 -17.26
CA GLY A 245 -10.00 -2.31 -16.79
C GLY A 245 -9.68 -2.25 -15.30
N VAL A 246 -10.51 -2.88 -14.46
CA VAL A 246 -10.30 -2.92 -13.00
C VAL A 246 -9.03 -3.69 -12.64
N VAL A 247 -8.77 -4.82 -13.30
CA VAL A 247 -7.54 -5.58 -13.08
C VAL A 247 -6.31 -4.79 -13.50
N ALA A 248 -6.39 -4.07 -14.62
CA ALA A 248 -5.31 -3.23 -15.11
C ALA A 248 -4.90 -2.15 -14.09
N GLU A 249 -5.89 -1.49 -13.48
CA GLU A 249 -5.61 -0.51 -12.40
C GLU A 249 -5.02 -1.20 -11.15
N GLY A 250 -5.51 -2.38 -10.80
CA GLY A 250 -4.94 -3.21 -9.73
C GLY A 250 -3.47 -3.56 -9.97
N VAL A 251 -3.10 -3.95 -11.21
CA VAL A 251 -1.71 -4.16 -11.63
C VAL A 251 -0.89 -2.89 -11.43
N GLY A 252 -1.40 -1.75 -11.90
CA GLY A 252 -0.69 -0.48 -11.76
C GLY A 252 -0.39 -0.10 -10.31
N LEU A 253 -1.32 -0.34 -9.39
CA LEU A 253 -1.11 -0.10 -7.95
C LEU A 253 -0.13 -1.11 -7.34
N LEU A 254 -0.23 -2.38 -7.72
CA LEU A 254 0.64 -3.45 -7.24
C LEU A 254 2.09 -3.22 -7.68
N ASP A 255 2.32 -2.91 -8.96
CA ASP A 255 3.65 -2.62 -9.48
C ASP A 255 4.29 -1.41 -8.77
N ARG A 256 3.51 -0.34 -8.51
CA ARG A 256 3.99 0.82 -7.75
C ARG A 256 4.36 0.47 -6.31
N LEU A 257 3.49 -0.29 -5.62
CA LEU A 257 3.79 -0.69 -4.25
C LEU A 257 5.02 -1.57 -4.19
N HIS A 258 5.20 -2.47 -5.15
CA HIS A 258 6.40 -3.29 -5.27
C HIS A 258 7.67 -2.44 -5.48
N GLU A 259 7.63 -1.50 -6.42
CA GLU A 259 8.72 -0.55 -6.65
C GLU A 259 9.08 0.23 -5.37
N TYR A 260 8.10 0.80 -4.70
CA TYR A 260 8.31 1.56 -3.46
C TYR A 260 8.85 0.70 -2.31
N THR A 261 8.43 -0.56 -2.25
CA THR A 261 8.96 -1.52 -1.27
C THR A 261 10.43 -1.80 -1.54
N LEU A 262 10.82 -2.04 -2.79
CA LEU A 262 12.22 -2.26 -3.16
C LEU A 262 13.09 -1.04 -2.89
N GLU A 263 12.60 0.16 -3.17
CA GLU A 263 13.31 1.40 -2.87
C GLU A 263 13.48 1.63 -1.37
N PHE A 264 12.45 1.32 -0.56
CA PHE A 264 12.54 1.45 0.89
C PHE A 264 13.56 0.49 1.51
N PHE A 265 13.67 -0.72 0.97
CA PHE A 265 14.62 -1.75 1.41
C PHE A 265 15.86 -1.82 0.50
N THR A 266 16.39 -0.67 0.08
CA THR A 266 17.52 -0.60 -0.88
C THR A 266 18.78 -1.27 -0.35
N GLU A 267 19.06 -1.20 0.96
CA GLU A 267 20.23 -1.82 1.58
C GLU A 267 20.19 -3.35 1.53
N GLU A 268 18.97 -3.93 1.54
CA GLU A 268 18.73 -5.37 1.50
C GLU A 268 18.45 -5.88 0.08
N TYR A 269 18.56 -5.01 -0.90
CA TYR A 269 18.13 -5.25 -2.28
C TYR A 269 18.77 -6.51 -2.88
N GLU A 270 20.05 -6.76 -2.65
CA GLU A 270 20.72 -7.95 -3.18
C GLU A 270 20.14 -9.24 -2.59
N ASN A 271 19.90 -9.26 -1.27
CA ASN A 271 19.26 -10.40 -0.60
C ASN A 271 17.82 -10.63 -1.08
N ILE A 272 17.10 -9.56 -1.40
CA ILE A 272 15.75 -9.66 -1.96
C ILE A 272 15.82 -10.22 -3.37
N LEU A 273 16.75 -9.73 -4.20
CA LEU A 273 16.94 -10.20 -5.57
C LEU A 273 17.37 -11.67 -5.65
N GLU A 274 18.27 -12.13 -4.78
CA GLU A 274 18.63 -13.55 -4.72
C GLU A 274 17.41 -14.43 -4.51
N GLY A 275 16.45 -13.99 -3.66
CA GLY A 275 15.19 -14.69 -3.45
C GLY A 275 14.22 -14.61 -4.64
N LEU A 276 14.26 -13.54 -5.43
CA LEU A 276 13.47 -13.40 -6.66
C LEU A 276 14.03 -14.23 -7.82
N LEU A 277 15.33 -14.49 -7.79
CA LEU A 277 16.05 -15.30 -8.77
C LEU A 277 16.20 -16.76 -8.33
N ASP A 278 15.53 -17.16 -7.23
CA ASP A 278 15.51 -18.54 -6.78
C ASP A 278 15.12 -19.48 -7.96
N PRO A 279 15.91 -20.54 -8.20
CA PRO A 279 15.65 -21.48 -9.28
C PRO A 279 14.25 -22.10 -9.24
N GLU A 280 13.72 -22.40 -8.05
CA GLU A 280 12.38 -22.95 -7.87
C GLU A 280 11.29 -21.97 -8.32
N MET A 281 11.47 -20.65 -8.03
CA MET A 281 10.53 -19.63 -8.46
C MET A 281 10.63 -19.38 -9.97
N SER A 282 11.85 -19.34 -10.51
CA SER A 282 12.07 -19.22 -11.95
C SER A 282 11.43 -20.38 -12.70
N GLU A 283 11.49 -21.59 -12.15
CA GLU A 283 10.86 -22.77 -12.74
C GLU A 283 9.33 -22.71 -12.65
N LYS A 284 8.77 -22.29 -11.51
CA LYS A 284 7.31 -22.09 -11.35
C LYS A 284 6.77 -21.06 -12.33
N ILE A 285 7.51 -19.95 -12.50
CA ILE A 285 7.15 -18.90 -13.47
C ILE A 285 7.23 -19.46 -14.89
N ARG A 286 8.29 -20.20 -15.22
CA ARG A 286 8.46 -20.84 -16.54
C ARG A 286 7.32 -21.83 -16.80
N THR A 287 7.06 -22.76 -15.90
CA THR A 287 5.99 -23.75 -16.02
C THR A 287 4.63 -23.09 -16.23
N TYR A 288 4.33 -22.05 -15.45
CA TYR A 288 3.09 -21.30 -15.60
C TYR A 288 2.95 -20.65 -16.99
N PHE A 289 4.03 -20.10 -17.55
CA PHE A 289 4.00 -19.50 -18.87
C PHE A 289 4.00 -20.53 -20.00
N ASP A 290 4.67 -21.64 -19.85
CA ASP A 290 4.66 -22.75 -20.81
C ASP A 290 3.27 -23.41 -20.88
N GLU A 291 2.62 -23.64 -19.76
CA GLU A 291 1.25 -24.17 -19.70
C GLU A 291 0.21 -23.25 -20.36
N GLN A 292 0.45 -21.95 -20.35
CA GLN A 292 -0.43 -20.95 -20.97
C GLN A 292 -0.13 -20.70 -22.45
N HIS A 293 0.75 -21.49 -23.08
CA HIS A 293 1.16 -21.36 -24.51
C HIS A 293 1.64 -19.94 -24.88
N ARG A 294 2.46 -19.31 -24.06
CA ARG A 294 2.87 -17.93 -24.24
C ARG A 294 4.24 -17.78 -24.84
N PRO A 295 4.41 -16.82 -25.76
CA PRO A 295 5.69 -16.61 -26.39
C PRO A 295 6.69 -16.04 -25.39
N ASP A 296 7.83 -16.70 -25.35
CA ASP A 296 9.13 -16.18 -24.94
C ASP A 296 9.32 -15.62 -23.52
N VAL A 297 9.33 -16.55 -22.55
CA VAL A 297 9.76 -16.32 -21.16
C VAL A 297 11.18 -15.74 -21.10
N ALA A 298 12.06 -16.03 -22.07
CA ALA A 298 13.43 -15.51 -22.11
C ALA A 298 13.43 -13.99 -22.27
N THR A 299 12.62 -13.46 -23.18
CA THR A 299 12.46 -12.02 -23.40
C THR A 299 11.89 -11.33 -22.16
N TRP A 300 10.98 -12.00 -21.47
CA TRP A 300 10.36 -11.48 -20.26
C TRP A 300 11.34 -11.44 -19.07
N ASN A 301 12.12 -12.52 -18.85
CA ASN A 301 13.19 -12.55 -17.86
C ASN A 301 14.24 -11.48 -18.15
N GLN A 302 14.53 -11.21 -19.43
CA GLN A 302 15.44 -10.14 -19.83
C GLN A 302 14.88 -8.75 -19.49
N GLY A 303 13.58 -8.52 -19.67
CA GLY A 303 12.90 -7.27 -19.27
C GLY A 303 12.97 -7.03 -17.76
N VAL A 304 12.68 -8.06 -16.95
CA VAL A 304 12.82 -8.01 -15.49
C VAL A 304 14.26 -7.72 -15.09
N MET A 305 15.25 -8.40 -15.69
CA MET A 305 16.66 -8.17 -15.40
C MET A 305 17.15 -6.78 -15.83
N ASN A 306 16.60 -6.23 -16.90
CA ASN A 306 16.92 -4.87 -17.32
C ASN A 306 16.30 -3.84 -16.35
N LYS A 307 15.07 -4.05 -15.88
CA LYS A 307 14.44 -3.20 -14.86
C LYS A 307 15.22 -3.24 -13.54
N ILE A 308 15.66 -4.41 -13.14
CA ILE A 308 16.53 -4.62 -11.98
C ILE A 308 17.86 -3.84 -12.12
N ARG A 309 18.49 -3.87 -13.30
CA ARG A 309 19.72 -3.12 -13.58
C ARG A 309 19.49 -1.61 -13.57
N GLU A 310 18.37 -1.15 -14.09
CA GLU A 310 17.97 0.26 -14.11
C GLU A 310 17.79 0.81 -12.69
N VAL A 311 17.09 0.07 -11.83
CA VAL A 311 16.93 0.42 -10.40
C VAL A 311 18.29 0.40 -9.68
N ARG A 312 19.18 -0.55 -9.98
CA ARG A 312 20.55 -0.56 -9.45
C ARG A 312 21.33 0.69 -9.87
N MET A 313 21.26 1.09 -11.13
CA MET A 313 21.96 2.30 -11.60
C MET A 313 21.41 3.57 -10.94
N LEU A 314 20.12 3.64 -10.68
CA LEU A 314 19.50 4.76 -9.97
C LEU A 314 19.93 4.80 -8.50
N ALA A 315 20.01 3.65 -7.82
CA ALA A 315 20.47 3.56 -6.43
C ALA A 315 21.96 3.92 -6.28
N THR A 316 22.80 3.54 -7.24
CA THR A 316 24.24 3.91 -7.24
C THR A 316 24.48 5.36 -7.63
N SER A 317 23.62 5.98 -8.43
CA SER A 317 23.75 7.40 -8.82
C SER A 317 23.25 8.37 -7.73
N GLN A 318 22.52 7.90 -6.73
CA GLN A 318 22.12 8.72 -5.58
C GLN A 318 23.15 8.71 -4.44
N ASN A 319 24.17 7.84 -4.51
CA ASN A 319 25.26 7.74 -3.54
C ASN A 319 26.57 8.39 -4.03
N CYS A 320 26.55 9.11 -5.14
CA CYS A 320 27.58 10.03 -5.62
C CYS A 320 27.10 11.47 -5.56
#